data_ccc355c2fb6aabaf323b934f29870568
#
_entry.id   ccc355c2fb6aabaf323b934f29870568
#
_cell.length_a   1.000
_cell.length_b   1.000
_cell.length_c   1.000
_cell.angle_alpha   90.00
_cell.angle_beta   90.00
_cell.angle_gamma   90.00
#
_symmetry.space_group_name_H-M   'P 1'
#
loop_
_entity.id
_entity.type
_entity.pdbx_description
1 polymer ?
#
loop_
_entity_poly.entity_id
_entity_poly.type
_entity_poly.pdbx_seq_one_letter_code
_entity_poly.pdbx_strand_id
1 'polypeptide(L)'
;MSGTIRIENKNLIFEMHGIDIILAIRKSITIPLEHVSSVSTDRISWKPFEQIRVAGTSLPGVIKDGMFLSSDGLLFFEMHNPDKCITVSLKNEKYKKIIFEVDDKESVAKTIRDAMSN
;
A
#
# COMPACT_ATOMS: atom_id res chain seq x y z
N MET A 1 -9.72 -5.38 -9.06
CA MET A 1 -9.69 -3.95 -9.30
C MET A 1 -8.61 -3.32 -8.48
N SER A 2 -7.79 -2.53 -9.11
CA SER A 2 -6.71 -1.85 -8.40
C SER A 2 -7.21 -0.55 -7.80
N GLY A 3 -6.51 -0.09 -6.76
CA GLY A 3 -6.74 1.24 -6.24
C GLY A 3 -6.03 2.29 -7.09
N THR A 4 -6.13 3.52 -6.67
CA THR A 4 -5.51 4.66 -7.34
C THR A 4 -4.59 5.38 -6.36
N ILE A 5 -3.47 5.89 -6.85
CA ILE A 5 -2.57 6.73 -6.07
C ILE A 5 -2.48 8.07 -6.77
N ARG A 6 -2.65 9.14 -6.01
CA ARG A 6 -2.48 10.50 -6.54
C ARG A 6 -1.71 11.37 -5.57
N ILE A 7 -1.17 12.45 -6.08
CA ILE A 7 -0.41 13.42 -5.29
C ILE A 7 -1.16 14.75 -5.34
N GLU A 8 -1.42 15.31 -4.15
CA GLU A 8 -2.17 16.55 -4.03
C GLU A 8 -1.69 17.31 -2.80
N ASN A 9 -1.34 18.57 -2.97
CA ASN A 9 -0.90 19.44 -1.88
C ASN A 9 0.24 18.82 -1.04
N LYS A 10 1.23 18.21 -1.71
CA LYS A 10 2.38 17.54 -1.08
C LYS A 10 1.99 16.34 -0.24
N ASN A 11 0.83 15.77 -0.51
CA ASN A 11 0.38 14.53 0.12
C ASN A 11 0.28 13.43 -0.92
N LEU A 12 0.60 12.21 -0.49
CA LEU A 12 0.38 11.01 -1.27
C LEU A 12 -0.93 10.41 -0.80
N ILE A 13 -1.88 10.21 -1.72
CA ILE A 13 -3.21 9.73 -1.39
C ILE A 13 -3.45 8.40 -2.06
N PHE A 14 -3.74 7.38 -1.23
CA PHE A 14 -4.08 6.04 -1.68
C PHE A 14 -5.59 5.89 -1.61
N GLU A 15 -6.24 5.57 -2.72
CA GLU A 15 -7.69 5.39 -2.74
C GLU A 15 -8.05 3.97 -3.14
N MET A 16 -8.84 3.29 -2.31
CA MET A 16 -9.42 2.00 -2.63
C MET A 16 -10.68 2.21 -3.44
N HIS A 17 -11.00 1.26 -4.31
CA HIS A 17 -12.17 1.32 -5.17
C HIS A 17 -13.04 0.08 -5.05
N GLY A 18 -14.34 0.25 -5.28
CA GLY A 18 -15.27 -0.85 -5.33
C GLY A 18 -15.31 -1.66 -4.04
N ILE A 19 -15.26 -2.97 -4.19
CA ILE A 19 -15.35 -3.89 -3.06
C ILE A 19 -14.15 -3.77 -2.11
N ASP A 20 -13.01 -3.27 -2.60
CA ASP A 20 -11.82 -3.13 -1.76
C ASP A 20 -12.05 -2.17 -0.60
N ILE A 21 -12.96 -1.20 -0.74
CA ILE A 21 -13.32 -0.30 0.35
C ILE A 21 -13.88 -1.13 1.52
N ILE A 22 -14.73 -2.11 1.22
CA ILE A 22 -15.33 -2.96 2.22
C ILE A 22 -14.32 -3.97 2.77
N LEU A 23 -13.55 -4.60 1.90
CA LEU A 23 -12.59 -5.64 2.28
C LEU A 23 -11.44 -5.09 3.12
N ALA A 24 -11.00 -3.87 2.85
CA ALA A 24 -9.95 -3.20 3.61
C ALA A 24 -10.48 -2.47 4.83
N ILE A 25 -11.79 -2.28 4.93
CA ILE A 25 -12.45 -1.49 5.97
C ILE A 25 -11.91 -0.06 5.96
N ARG A 26 -11.63 0.46 4.75
CA ARG A 26 -11.05 1.78 4.58
C ARG A 26 -11.22 2.28 3.16
N LYS A 27 -11.50 3.57 3.01
CA LYS A 27 -11.70 4.20 1.70
C LYS A 27 -10.42 4.80 1.15
N SER A 28 -9.64 5.47 1.99
CA SER A 28 -8.42 6.14 1.55
C SER A 28 -7.43 6.30 2.69
N ILE A 29 -6.16 6.53 2.30
CA ILE A 29 -5.08 6.85 3.24
C ILE A 29 -4.33 8.03 2.66
N THR A 30 -4.09 9.07 3.48
CA THR A 30 -3.34 10.25 3.09
C THR A 30 -2.04 10.32 3.88
N ILE A 31 -0.90 10.40 3.18
CA ILE A 31 0.43 10.44 3.77
C ILE A 31 1.18 11.67 3.25
N PRO A 32 1.69 12.55 4.13
CA PRO A 32 2.57 13.62 3.67
C PRO A 32 3.79 13.05 2.94
N LEU A 33 4.16 13.62 1.82
CA LEU A 33 5.32 13.15 1.05
C LEU A 33 6.60 13.12 1.89
N GLU A 34 6.74 14.05 2.83
CA GLU A 34 7.91 14.08 3.72
C GLU A 34 7.99 12.86 4.65
N HIS A 35 6.90 12.12 4.81
CA HIS A 35 6.87 10.87 5.58
C HIS A 35 7.16 9.64 4.75
N VAL A 36 7.36 9.79 3.45
CA VAL A 36 7.72 8.67 2.56
C VAL A 36 9.23 8.49 2.58
N SER A 37 9.68 7.32 3.00
CA SER A 37 11.12 6.99 3.05
C SER A 37 11.63 6.46 1.72
N SER A 38 10.88 5.56 1.10
CA SER A 38 11.28 4.93 -0.16
C SER A 38 10.10 4.27 -0.84
N VAL A 39 10.28 3.95 -2.12
CA VAL A 39 9.28 3.24 -2.92
C VAL A 39 9.99 2.09 -3.63
N SER A 40 9.39 0.90 -3.58
CA SER A 40 9.91 -0.30 -4.24
C SER A 40 8.86 -0.87 -5.19
N THR A 41 9.33 -1.42 -6.31
CA THR A 41 8.48 -2.14 -7.27
C THR A 41 8.76 -3.65 -7.24
N ASP A 42 9.51 -4.13 -6.26
CA ASP A 42 9.79 -5.55 -6.13
C ASP A 42 8.50 -6.35 -5.94
N ARG A 43 8.48 -7.57 -6.48
CA ARG A 43 7.33 -8.44 -6.36
C ARG A 43 7.10 -8.80 -4.89
N ILE A 44 5.83 -8.75 -4.47
CA ILE A 44 5.45 -9.09 -3.10
C ILE A 44 5.25 -10.60 -2.98
N SER A 45 5.78 -11.18 -1.90
CA SER A 45 5.54 -12.59 -1.59
C SER A 45 4.31 -12.74 -0.69
N TRP A 46 3.50 -13.77 -0.95
CA TRP A 46 2.45 -14.15 -0.01
C TRP A 46 3.10 -14.83 1.19
N LYS A 47 2.90 -14.25 2.36
CA LYS A 47 3.48 -14.80 3.62
C LYS A 47 2.42 -14.82 4.69
N PRO A 48 1.41 -15.68 4.56
CA PRO A 48 0.25 -15.64 5.45
C PRO A 48 0.58 -15.94 6.92
N PHE A 49 1.66 -16.65 7.17
CA PHE A 49 2.03 -17.04 8.54
C PHE A 49 3.00 -16.09 9.21
N GLU A 50 3.52 -15.10 8.49
CA GLU A 50 4.48 -14.14 9.03
C GLU A 50 3.83 -12.85 9.50
N GLN A 51 2.52 -12.71 9.26
CA GLN A 51 1.79 -11.50 9.58
C GLN A 51 0.45 -11.85 10.21
N ILE A 52 0.03 -11.02 11.15
CA ILE A 52 -1.24 -11.20 11.85
C ILE A 52 -2.22 -10.15 11.34
N ARG A 53 -3.38 -10.62 10.86
CA ARG A 53 -4.44 -9.73 10.42
C ARG A 53 -5.03 -8.99 11.62
N VAL A 54 -4.99 -7.66 11.57
CA VAL A 54 -5.59 -6.80 12.60
C VAL A 54 -7.01 -6.41 12.19
N ALA A 55 -7.18 -5.98 10.93
CA ALA A 55 -8.48 -5.62 10.39
C ALA A 55 -8.42 -5.76 8.87
N GLY A 56 -9.49 -6.28 8.28
CA GLY A 56 -9.56 -6.44 6.82
C GLY A 56 -9.77 -7.88 6.41
N THR A 57 -9.34 -8.22 5.20
CA THR A 57 -9.59 -9.51 4.57
C THR A 57 -8.28 -10.14 4.10
N SER A 58 -8.14 -11.44 4.36
CA SER A 58 -6.97 -12.21 3.87
C SER A 58 -7.44 -13.56 3.36
N LEU A 59 -7.32 -13.76 2.05
CA LEU A 59 -7.52 -15.06 1.40
C LEU A 59 -6.21 -15.37 0.68
N PRO A 60 -5.37 -16.25 1.22
CA PRO A 60 -4.04 -16.51 0.67
C PRO A 60 -4.08 -16.83 -0.83
N GLY A 61 -3.25 -16.12 -1.60
CA GLY A 61 -3.21 -16.27 -3.05
C GLY A 61 -4.29 -15.53 -3.81
N VAL A 62 -5.25 -14.91 -3.14
CA VAL A 62 -6.40 -14.26 -3.78
C VAL A 62 -6.50 -12.78 -3.42
N ILE A 63 -6.65 -12.48 -2.14
CA ILE A 63 -6.84 -11.09 -1.65
C ILE A 63 -6.11 -10.90 -0.34
N LYS A 64 -5.48 -9.73 -0.21
CA LYS A 64 -4.93 -9.28 1.06
C LYS A 64 -5.19 -7.77 1.16
N ASP A 65 -6.24 -7.41 1.88
CA ASP A 65 -6.70 -6.03 2.04
C ASP A 65 -6.86 -5.71 3.51
N GLY A 66 -6.25 -4.59 3.95
CA GLY A 66 -6.41 -4.09 5.30
C GLY A 66 -5.12 -3.99 6.08
N MET A 67 -5.25 -4.03 7.40
CA MET A 67 -4.16 -3.80 8.34
C MET A 67 -3.61 -5.11 8.87
N PHE A 68 -2.28 -5.27 8.79
CA PHE A 68 -1.59 -6.47 9.23
C PHE A 68 -0.40 -6.09 10.11
N LEU A 69 -0.17 -6.88 11.15
CA LEU A 69 0.98 -6.69 12.04
C LEU A 69 2.10 -7.64 11.63
N SER A 70 3.28 -7.09 11.39
CA SER A 70 4.49 -7.85 11.09
C SER A 70 5.54 -7.62 12.17
N SER A 71 6.67 -8.31 12.05
CA SER A 71 7.80 -8.07 12.95
C SER A 71 8.34 -6.64 12.85
N ASP A 72 8.13 -5.98 11.72
CA ASP A 72 8.60 -4.61 11.50
C ASP A 72 7.60 -3.55 11.93
N GLY A 73 6.38 -3.94 12.25
CA GLY A 73 5.31 -3.03 12.65
C GLY A 73 4.05 -3.22 11.83
N LEU A 74 3.16 -2.23 11.89
CA LEU A 74 1.91 -2.30 11.14
C LEU A 74 2.12 -2.05 9.65
N LEU A 75 1.45 -2.85 8.83
CA LEU A 75 1.45 -2.75 7.39
C LEU A 75 0.02 -2.57 6.91
N PHE A 76 -0.15 -1.86 5.80
CA PHE A 76 -1.43 -1.80 5.11
C PHE A 76 -1.28 -2.45 3.74
N PHE A 77 -2.22 -3.32 3.38
CA PHE A 77 -2.24 -4.01 2.09
C PHE A 77 -3.51 -3.70 1.31
N GLU A 78 -3.36 -3.53 0.02
CA GLU A 78 -4.45 -3.60 -0.95
C GLU A 78 -3.85 -4.38 -2.11
N MET A 79 -4.01 -5.71 -2.11
CA MET A 79 -3.31 -6.60 -3.02
C MET A 79 -4.17 -7.75 -3.49
N HIS A 80 -4.25 -7.91 -4.81
CA HIS A 80 -4.84 -9.07 -5.49
C HIS A 80 -3.76 -9.77 -6.33
N ASN A 81 -2.88 -9.00 -6.95
CA ASN A 81 -1.80 -9.52 -7.77
C ASN A 81 -0.46 -9.00 -7.25
N PRO A 82 0.37 -9.89 -6.66
CA PRO A 82 1.67 -9.47 -6.10
C PRO A 82 2.63 -8.83 -7.11
N ASP A 83 2.47 -9.12 -8.39
CA ASP A 83 3.34 -8.54 -9.42
C ASP A 83 3.00 -7.10 -9.75
N LYS A 84 1.83 -6.62 -9.32
CA LYS A 84 1.34 -5.28 -9.64
C LYS A 84 1.39 -4.31 -8.48
N CYS A 85 2.08 -4.66 -7.41
CA CYS A 85 2.11 -3.84 -6.21
C CYS A 85 3.36 -2.99 -6.11
N ILE A 86 3.20 -1.81 -5.51
CA ILE A 86 4.33 -1.03 -5.03
C ILE A 86 4.36 -1.13 -3.51
N THR A 87 5.55 -0.99 -2.94
CA THR A 87 5.74 -0.89 -1.50
C THR A 87 6.24 0.51 -1.18
N VAL A 88 5.45 1.24 -0.40
CA VAL A 88 5.83 2.58 0.04
C VAL A 88 6.21 2.46 1.51
N SER A 89 7.50 2.69 1.80
CA SER A 89 8.01 2.66 3.19
C SER A 89 7.86 4.03 3.81
N LEU A 90 7.41 4.07 5.07
CA LEU A 90 7.04 5.31 5.73
C LEU A 90 7.86 5.53 7.00
N LYS A 91 7.88 6.79 7.44
CA LYS A 91 8.46 7.19 8.72
C LYS A 91 7.48 8.13 9.41
N ASN A 92 7.48 8.13 10.74
CA ASN A 92 6.59 8.98 11.55
C ASN A 92 5.11 8.77 11.23
N GLU A 93 4.74 7.53 10.90
CA GLU A 93 3.38 7.16 10.55
C GLU A 93 2.94 5.90 11.30
N LYS A 94 1.63 5.70 11.36
CA LYS A 94 1.03 4.51 11.95
C LYS A 94 1.49 3.25 11.22
N TYR A 95 1.49 3.28 9.89
CA TYR A 95 1.94 2.16 9.08
C TYR A 95 3.43 2.29 8.79
N LYS A 96 4.13 1.18 8.91
CA LYS A 96 5.53 1.10 8.53
C LYS A 96 5.68 1.06 7.02
N LYS A 97 4.77 0.36 6.36
CA LYS A 97 4.72 0.23 4.91
C LYS A 97 3.29 0.15 4.43
N ILE A 98 3.06 0.63 3.22
CA ILE A 98 1.81 0.43 2.51
C ILE A 98 2.14 -0.33 1.23
N ILE A 99 1.53 -1.50 1.06
CA ILE A 99 1.66 -2.34 -0.12
C ILE A 99 0.37 -2.18 -0.90
N PHE A 100 0.47 -1.65 -2.12
CA PHE A 100 -0.70 -1.20 -2.86
C PHE A 100 -0.62 -1.61 -4.33
N GLU A 101 -1.68 -2.21 -4.83
CA GLU A 101 -1.77 -2.65 -6.23
C GLU A 101 -2.19 -1.49 -7.13
N VAL A 102 -1.44 -1.32 -8.24
CA VAL A 102 -1.72 -0.28 -9.24
C VAL A 102 -1.61 -0.89 -10.64
N ASP A 103 -2.11 -0.20 -11.65
CA ASP A 103 -2.09 -0.71 -13.00
C ASP A 103 -0.68 -0.70 -13.62
N ASP A 104 0.10 0.35 -13.34
CA ASP A 104 1.47 0.50 -13.86
C ASP A 104 2.41 0.90 -12.73
N LYS A 105 2.95 -0.10 -12.05
CA LYS A 105 3.76 0.13 -10.85
C LYS A 105 5.04 0.92 -11.12
N GLU A 106 5.67 0.73 -12.27
CA GLU A 106 6.91 1.46 -12.58
C GLU A 106 6.64 2.95 -12.78
N SER A 107 5.57 3.27 -13.50
CA SER A 107 5.16 4.65 -13.71
C SER A 107 4.75 5.34 -12.42
N VAL A 108 3.97 4.65 -11.58
CA VAL A 108 3.52 5.20 -10.30
C VAL A 108 4.72 5.43 -9.38
N ALA A 109 5.64 4.46 -9.29
CA ALA A 109 6.83 4.59 -8.46
C ALA A 109 7.68 5.77 -8.89
N LYS A 110 7.85 5.97 -10.21
CA LYS A 110 8.59 7.10 -10.74
C LYS A 110 7.93 8.42 -10.36
N THR A 111 6.62 8.50 -10.49
CA THR A 111 5.88 9.72 -10.13
C THR A 111 6.08 10.08 -8.66
N ILE A 112 6.02 9.09 -7.78
CA ILE A 112 6.23 9.31 -6.34
C ILE A 112 7.66 9.75 -6.07
N ARG A 113 8.65 9.06 -6.65
CA ARG A 113 10.06 9.40 -6.45
C ARG A 113 10.38 10.81 -6.94
N ASP A 114 9.82 11.19 -8.09
CA ASP A 114 10.01 12.54 -8.63
C ASP A 114 9.42 13.59 -7.69
N ALA A 115 8.24 13.31 -7.12
CA ALA A 115 7.61 14.23 -6.17
C ALA A 115 8.40 14.35 -4.86
N MET A 116 9.05 13.26 -4.42
CA MET A 116 9.88 13.28 -3.21
C MET A 116 11.13 14.14 -3.40
N SER A 117 11.61 14.28 -4.62
CA SER A 117 12.83 15.03 -4.93
C SER A 117 12.61 16.53 -5.02
N ASN A 118 11.38 16.97 -5.05
CA ASN A 118 11.04 18.39 -5.23
C ASN A 118 10.86 19.13 -3.91
#